data_96e91f6161002a637ac5e464155a59cb
#
_entry.id   96e91f6161002a637ac5e464155a59cb
#
_cell.length_a   1.000
_cell.length_b   1.000
_cell.length_c   1.000
_cell.angle_alpha   90.00
_cell.angle_beta   90.00
_cell.angle_gamma   90.00
#
_symmetry.space_group_name_H-M   'P 1'
#
loop_
_entity.id
_entity.type
_entity.pdbx_description
1 polymer ?
#
loop_
_entity_poly.entity_id
_entity_poly.type
_entity_poly.pdbx_seq_one_letter_code
_entity_poly.pdbx_strand_id
1 'polypeptide(L)'
;MISLVVMLTLIGGTFWALPRVKDELRFLAWSYGHNGLLRGFADKDSVILVWESWRMAGMENDAYLVSNPSDNLAENSGASEWLRHVGSSCEIVASKRMRRGIYVITTYNCPLQQGRRCTQRQGSKEFD
;
A
#
# COMPACT_ATOMS: atom_id res chain seq x y z
N MET A 1 3.59 -44.63 -7.77
CA MET A 1 4.70 -43.67 -7.80
C MET A 1 4.31 -42.31 -8.45
N ILE A 2 3.72 -42.32 -9.63
CA ILE A 2 3.34 -41.07 -10.34
C ILE A 2 2.37 -40.18 -9.51
N SER A 3 1.42 -40.79 -8.78
CA SER A 3 0.48 -40.06 -7.95
C SER A 3 1.12 -39.29 -6.78
N LEU A 4 2.18 -39.83 -6.19
CA LEU A 4 2.87 -39.22 -5.05
C LEU A 4 3.70 -38.03 -5.49
N VAL A 5 4.36 -38.09 -6.64
CA VAL A 5 5.11 -36.99 -7.26
C VAL A 5 4.18 -35.86 -7.64
N VAL A 6 3.03 -36.16 -8.26
CA VAL A 6 2.02 -35.16 -8.62
C VAL A 6 1.45 -34.47 -7.37
N MET A 7 1.18 -35.22 -6.29
CA MET A 7 0.74 -34.62 -5.03
C MET A 7 1.80 -33.70 -4.41
N LEU A 8 3.05 -34.10 -4.39
CA LEU A 8 4.14 -33.30 -3.84
C LEU A 8 4.37 -32.02 -4.67
N THR A 9 4.28 -32.08 -5.99
CA THR A 9 4.40 -30.90 -6.85
C THR A 9 3.22 -29.95 -6.69
N LEU A 10 2.00 -30.47 -6.54
CA LEU A 10 0.82 -29.63 -6.27
C LEU A 10 0.91 -28.95 -4.90
N ILE A 11 1.30 -29.68 -3.85
CA ILE A 11 1.49 -29.12 -2.50
C ILE A 11 2.62 -28.09 -2.50
N GLY A 12 3.77 -28.40 -3.07
CA GLY A 12 4.91 -27.48 -3.17
C GLY A 12 4.58 -26.24 -3.99
N GLY A 13 3.86 -26.38 -5.10
CA GLY A 13 3.41 -25.29 -5.95
C GLY A 13 2.41 -24.37 -5.24
N THR A 14 1.47 -24.93 -4.48
CA THR A 14 0.52 -24.13 -3.70
C THR A 14 1.20 -23.39 -2.56
N PHE A 15 2.12 -24.01 -1.83
CA PHE A 15 2.89 -23.35 -0.77
C PHE A 15 3.72 -22.20 -1.29
N TRP A 16 4.25 -22.29 -2.50
CA TRP A 16 5.07 -21.25 -3.11
C TRP A 16 4.23 -20.10 -3.71
N ALA A 17 3.03 -20.39 -4.22
CA ALA A 17 2.14 -19.40 -4.82
C ALA A 17 1.29 -18.63 -3.79
N LEU A 18 0.94 -19.25 -2.67
CA LEU A 18 0.07 -18.68 -1.63
C LEU A 18 0.50 -17.28 -1.13
N PRO A 19 1.79 -17.03 -0.79
CA PRO A 19 2.20 -15.70 -0.33
C PRO A 19 2.06 -14.62 -1.40
N ARG A 20 2.15 -14.99 -2.69
CA ARG A 20 2.09 -14.05 -3.80
C ARG A 20 0.67 -13.59 -4.12
N VAL A 21 -0.30 -14.49 -3.99
CA VAL A 21 -1.71 -14.19 -4.32
C VAL A 21 -2.53 -13.80 -3.09
N LYS A 22 -2.00 -13.97 -1.88
CA LYS A 22 -2.70 -13.65 -0.62
C LYS A 22 -3.26 -12.23 -0.62
N ASP A 23 -2.42 -11.26 -0.95
CA ASP A 23 -2.82 -9.84 -0.93
C ASP A 23 -3.83 -9.51 -2.02
N GLU A 24 -3.70 -10.12 -3.18
CA GLU A 24 -4.62 -9.91 -4.30
C GLU A 24 -6.01 -10.47 -3.98
N LEU A 25 -6.08 -11.68 -3.42
CA LEU A 25 -7.34 -12.28 -3.01
C LEU A 25 -7.99 -11.49 -1.86
N ARG A 26 -7.18 -11.07 -0.87
CA ARG A 26 -7.65 -10.23 0.22
C ARG A 26 -8.18 -8.89 -0.30
N PHE A 27 -7.47 -8.27 -1.22
CA PHE A 27 -7.91 -7.02 -1.85
C PHE A 27 -9.20 -7.20 -2.65
N LEU A 28 -9.32 -8.27 -3.44
CA LEU A 28 -10.53 -8.59 -4.20
C LEU A 28 -11.74 -8.73 -3.27
N ALA A 29 -11.63 -9.52 -2.22
CA ALA A 29 -12.70 -9.72 -1.25
C ALA A 29 -13.07 -8.42 -0.54
N TRP A 30 -12.08 -7.65 -0.10
CA TRP A 30 -12.29 -6.38 0.58
C TRP A 30 -12.90 -5.32 -0.36
N SER A 31 -12.39 -5.20 -1.58
CA SER A 31 -12.82 -4.19 -2.55
C SER A 31 -14.27 -4.38 -2.99
N TYR A 32 -14.77 -5.62 -2.98
CA TYR A 32 -16.17 -5.92 -3.31
C TYR A 32 -17.15 -5.19 -2.38
N GLY A 33 -16.85 -5.17 -1.08
CA GLY A 33 -17.66 -4.46 -0.08
C GLY A 33 -17.38 -2.96 0.02
N HIS A 34 -16.26 -2.46 -0.53
CA HIS A 34 -15.77 -1.10 -0.31
C HIS A 34 -15.57 -0.28 -1.60
N ASN A 35 -16.28 -0.64 -2.67
CA ASN A 35 -16.19 0.08 -3.95
C ASN A 35 -16.52 1.57 -3.85
N GLY A 36 -17.48 1.95 -2.99
CA GLY A 36 -17.81 3.36 -2.76
C GLY A 36 -16.65 4.14 -2.15
N LEU A 37 -15.94 3.53 -1.19
CA LEU A 37 -14.74 4.10 -0.58
C LEU A 37 -13.63 4.29 -1.63
N LEU A 38 -13.36 3.28 -2.43
CA LEU A 38 -12.34 3.35 -3.48
C LEU A 38 -12.62 4.44 -4.51
N ARG A 39 -13.88 4.63 -4.89
CA ARG A 39 -14.29 5.72 -5.79
C ARG A 39 -14.05 7.09 -5.18
N GLY A 40 -14.29 7.24 -3.88
CA GLY A 40 -14.05 8.50 -3.17
C GLY A 40 -12.59 8.95 -3.14
N PHE A 41 -11.65 8.01 -3.31
CA PHE A 41 -10.20 8.29 -3.33
C PHE A 41 -9.59 8.23 -4.75
N ALA A 42 -10.36 7.87 -5.79
CA ALA A 42 -9.84 7.60 -7.13
C ALA A 42 -9.09 8.78 -7.78
N ASP A 43 -9.44 10.01 -7.42
CA ASP A 43 -8.90 11.23 -8.04
C ASP A 43 -7.83 11.93 -7.19
N LYS A 44 -7.35 11.29 -6.12
CA LYS A 44 -6.45 11.93 -5.14
C LYS A 44 -5.31 11.02 -4.76
N ASP A 45 -4.12 11.60 -4.67
CA ASP A 45 -3.00 10.95 -3.98
C ASP A 45 -3.29 10.93 -2.48
N SER A 46 -3.53 9.74 -1.92
CA SER A 46 -3.93 9.60 -0.52
C SER A 46 -3.68 8.21 0.05
N VAL A 47 -3.55 8.16 1.37
CA VAL A 47 -3.57 6.92 2.14
C VAL A 47 -5.03 6.56 2.44
N ILE A 48 -5.47 5.40 1.97
CA ILE A 48 -6.84 4.93 2.17
C ILE A 48 -6.98 4.32 3.56
N LEU A 49 -6.13 3.34 3.88
CA LEU A 49 -6.12 2.66 5.18
C LEU A 49 -4.80 1.93 5.45
N VAL A 50 -4.60 1.56 6.71
CA VAL A 50 -3.53 0.64 7.10
C VAL A 50 -3.93 -0.77 6.65
N TRP A 51 -3.13 -1.36 5.76
CA TRP A 51 -3.40 -2.67 5.21
C TRP A 51 -2.90 -3.79 6.11
N GLU A 52 -1.69 -3.64 6.61
CA GLU A 52 -1.04 -4.59 7.50
C GLU A 52 0.03 -3.87 8.35
N SER A 53 0.24 -4.30 9.57
CA SER A 53 1.25 -3.73 10.47
C SER A 53 1.99 -4.87 11.16
N TRP A 54 3.32 -4.86 11.05
CA TRP A 54 4.19 -5.81 11.74
C TRP A 54 5.14 -5.09 12.69
N ARG A 55 5.07 -5.48 13.95
CA ARG A 55 5.97 -4.98 14.98
C ARG A 55 6.82 -6.12 15.50
N MET A 56 8.09 -6.13 15.18
CA MET A 56 9.06 -7.07 15.72
C MET A 56 10.30 -6.33 16.21
N ALA A 57 10.64 -6.51 17.50
CA ALA A 57 11.93 -6.11 18.08
C ALA A 57 12.38 -4.67 17.75
N GLY A 58 11.48 -3.69 17.83
CA GLY A 58 11.79 -2.28 17.52
C GLY A 58 11.78 -1.93 16.05
N MET A 59 11.40 -2.85 15.17
CA MET A 59 11.18 -2.61 13.76
C MET A 59 9.67 -2.52 13.49
N GLU A 60 9.21 -1.38 13.04
CA GLU A 60 7.82 -1.18 12.62
C GLU A 60 7.76 -1.12 11.10
N ASN A 61 7.20 -2.16 10.50
CA ASN A 61 6.86 -2.17 9.07
C ASN A 61 5.35 -2.04 8.94
N ASP A 62 4.91 -1.00 8.30
CA ASP A 62 3.50 -0.77 8.02
C ASP A 62 3.25 -0.84 6.53
N ALA A 63 2.23 -1.59 6.14
CA ALA A 63 1.71 -1.60 4.80
C ALA A 63 0.43 -0.78 4.73
N TYR A 64 0.30 0.05 3.72
CA TYR A 64 -0.83 0.94 3.51
C TYR A 64 -1.46 0.70 2.16
N LEU A 65 -2.78 0.68 2.12
CA LEU A 65 -3.53 0.77 0.88
C LEU A 65 -3.64 2.24 0.50
N VAL A 66 -3.16 2.59 -0.68
CA VAL A 66 -3.04 3.97 -1.15
C VAL A 66 -3.62 4.16 -2.53
N SER A 67 -4.07 5.38 -2.80
CA SER A 67 -4.50 5.83 -4.11
C SER A 67 -3.42 6.68 -4.76
N ASN A 68 -3.12 6.39 -6.02
CA ASN A 68 -2.23 7.16 -6.88
C ASN A 68 -2.84 7.22 -8.30
N PRO A 69 -3.60 8.27 -8.62
CA PRO A 69 -4.26 8.43 -9.91
C PRO A 69 -3.30 8.41 -11.11
N SER A 70 -2.07 8.88 -10.92
CA SER A 70 -1.02 8.87 -11.95
C SER A 70 -0.50 7.48 -12.27
N ASP A 71 -0.83 6.48 -11.44
CA ASP A 71 -0.50 5.06 -11.61
C ASP A 71 1.01 4.77 -11.82
N ASN A 72 1.86 5.53 -11.15
CA ASN A 72 3.33 5.53 -11.32
C ASN A 72 4.12 5.18 -10.04
N LEU A 73 3.47 4.68 -9.00
CA LEU A 73 4.13 4.34 -7.73
C LEU A 73 5.18 3.22 -7.83
N ALA A 74 5.15 2.43 -8.89
CA ALA A 74 6.19 1.44 -9.16
C ALA A 74 7.52 2.08 -9.60
N GLU A 75 7.50 3.34 -10.02
CA GLU A 75 8.68 4.10 -10.43
C GLU A 75 9.22 4.92 -9.26
N ASN A 76 10.55 4.99 -9.12
CA ASN A 76 11.18 5.75 -8.02
C ASN A 76 10.79 7.24 -8.03
N SER A 77 10.69 7.83 -9.21
CA SER A 77 10.25 9.22 -9.38
C SER A 77 8.80 9.43 -8.96
N GLY A 78 7.92 8.51 -9.35
CA GLY A 78 6.51 8.54 -8.98
C GLY A 78 6.27 8.35 -7.49
N ALA A 79 7.05 7.46 -6.86
CA ALA A 79 7.00 7.24 -5.41
C ALA A 79 7.39 8.51 -4.63
N SER A 80 8.46 9.19 -5.05
CA SER A 80 8.92 10.45 -4.41
C SER A 80 7.92 11.57 -4.60
N GLU A 81 7.31 11.68 -5.76
CA GLU A 81 6.27 12.66 -6.06
C GLU A 81 5.02 12.42 -5.22
N TRP A 82 4.57 11.18 -5.14
CA TRP A 82 3.40 10.80 -4.35
C TRP A 82 3.61 11.11 -2.85
N LEU A 83 4.78 10.75 -2.30
CA LEU A 83 5.14 11.05 -0.90
C LEU A 83 5.08 12.56 -0.63
N ARG A 84 5.55 13.37 -1.56
CA ARG A 84 5.47 14.84 -1.45
C ARG A 84 4.02 15.33 -1.42
N HIS A 85 3.12 14.74 -2.22
CA HIS A 85 1.71 15.08 -2.23
C HIS A 85 0.99 14.70 -0.93
N VAL A 86 1.34 13.58 -0.33
CA VAL A 86 0.77 13.19 0.97
C VAL A 86 1.49 13.81 2.17
N GLY A 87 2.53 14.64 1.92
CA GLY A 87 3.25 15.37 2.96
C GLY A 87 4.10 14.48 3.86
N SER A 88 4.66 13.42 3.31
CA SER A 88 5.51 12.48 4.03
C SER A 88 6.95 12.55 3.57
N SER A 89 7.88 12.42 4.51
CA SER A 89 9.31 12.24 4.27
C SER A 89 9.75 10.78 4.36
N CYS A 90 8.80 9.86 4.46
CA CYS A 90 9.06 8.43 4.54
C CYS A 90 9.66 7.88 3.24
N GLU A 91 10.36 6.77 3.34
CA GLU A 91 10.80 6.01 2.18
C GLU A 91 9.84 4.83 1.95
N ILE A 92 9.46 4.62 0.69
CA ILE A 92 8.71 3.44 0.28
C ILE A 92 9.70 2.31 0.05
N VAL A 93 9.64 1.28 0.90
CA VAL A 93 10.49 0.08 0.81
C VAL A 93 10.01 -0.86 -0.29
N ALA A 94 8.70 -1.00 -0.42
CA ALA A 94 8.07 -1.85 -1.43
C ALA A 94 6.73 -1.27 -1.87
N SER A 95 6.40 -1.46 -3.14
CA SER A 95 5.10 -1.11 -3.68
C SER A 95 4.55 -2.27 -4.52
N LYS A 96 3.28 -2.59 -4.33
CA LYS A 96 2.57 -3.61 -5.12
C LYS A 96 1.29 -3.02 -5.68
N ARG A 97 1.16 -3.04 -7.00
CA ARG A 97 -0.05 -2.60 -7.68
C ARG A 97 -1.15 -3.63 -7.48
N MET A 98 -2.28 -3.22 -6.95
CA MET A 98 -3.46 -4.07 -6.75
C MET A 98 -4.44 -3.93 -7.91
N ARG A 99 -4.65 -2.70 -8.36
CA ARG A 99 -5.37 -2.36 -9.59
C ARG A 99 -4.90 -0.98 -10.06
N ARG A 100 -5.41 -0.51 -11.20
CA ARG A 100 -5.06 0.81 -11.74
C ARG A 100 -5.32 1.92 -10.70
N GLY A 101 -4.29 2.67 -10.36
CA GLY A 101 -4.34 3.76 -9.39
C GLY A 101 -4.45 3.33 -7.92
N ILE A 102 -4.41 2.02 -7.60
CA ILE A 102 -4.46 1.51 -6.23
C ILE A 102 -3.26 0.60 -5.96
N TYR A 103 -2.54 0.91 -4.91
CA TYR A 103 -1.32 0.21 -4.50
C TYR A 103 -1.35 -0.18 -3.03
N VAL A 104 -0.62 -1.23 -2.69
CA VAL A 104 -0.16 -1.48 -1.34
C VAL A 104 1.30 -1.08 -1.26
N ILE A 105 1.62 -0.13 -0.40
CA ILE A 105 3.00 0.31 -0.16
C ILE A 105 3.43 -0.09 1.25
N THR A 106 4.70 -0.38 1.40
CA THR A 106 5.31 -0.70 2.68
C THR A 106 6.32 0.37 3.04
N THR A 107 6.24 0.89 4.26
CA THR A 107 7.20 1.83 4.84
C THR A 107 7.88 1.21 6.05
N TYR A 108 9.07 1.69 6.37
CA TYR A 108 9.86 1.22 7.50
C TYR A 108 9.98 2.33 8.55
N ASN A 109 9.60 2.02 9.80
CA ASN A 109 9.63 2.95 10.94
C ASN A 109 9.02 4.34 10.64
N CYS A 110 8.02 4.39 9.79
CA CYS A 110 7.46 5.66 9.34
C CYS A 110 5.95 5.54 9.14
N PRO A 111 5.14 5.83 10.18
CA PRO A 111 3.70 5.77 10.06
C PRO A 111 3.17 6.88 9.16
N LEU A 112 2.42 6.51 8.13
CA LEU A 112 1.66 7.43 7.30
C LEU A 112 0.33 7.76 7.96
N GLN A 113 -0.07 9.02 7.91
CA GLN A 113 -1.33 9.43 8.50
C GLN A 113 -2.48 9.24 7.51
N GLN A 114 -3.47 8.46 7.92
CA GLN A 114 -4.68 8.22 7.16
C GLN A 114 -5.48 9.53 7.01
N GLY A 115 -5.82 9.88 5.77
CA GLY A 115 -6.80 10.92 5.47
C GLY A 115 -6.42 12.36 5.79
N ARG A 116 -5.18 12.68 6.19
CA ARG A 116 -4.78 14.08 6.34
C ARG A 116 -4.44 14.68 4.98
N ARG A 117 -5.32 15.57 4.50
CA ARG A 117 -4.87 16.66 3.63
C ARG A 117 -3.80 17.43 4.41
N CYS A 118 -2.63 17.62 3.84
CA CYS A 118 -1.76 18.70 4.29
C CYS A 118 -2.51 20.00 4.12
N THR A 119 -3.18 20.45 5.16
CA THR A 119 -3.48 21.87 5.32
C THR A 119 -2.10 22.51 5.42
N GLN A 120 -1.70 23.14 4.35
CA GLN A 120 -0.59 24.06 4.31
C GLN A 120 -0.73 24.96 5.55
N ARG A 121 0.15 24.73 6.53
CA ARG A 121 0.30 25.63 7.66
C ARG A 121 0.88 26.92 7.08
N GLN A 122 -0.01 27.80 6.63
CA GLN A 122 0.35 29.18 6.38
C GLN A 122 0.89 29.70 7.71
N GLY A 123 2.22 29.84 7.74
CA GLY A 123 2.88 30.53 8.81
C GLY A 123 2.36 31.96 8.83
N SER A 124 1.45 32.25 9.71
CA SER A 124 1.23 33.60 10.17
C SER A 124 2.53 34.03 10.88
N LYS A 125 3.38 34.72 10.14
CA LYS A 125 4.34 35.62 10.74
C LYS A 125 3.55 36.77 11.34
N GLU A 126 3.23 36.64 12.59
CA GLU A 126 2.93 37.78 13.41
C GLU A 126 4.28 38.37 13.83
N PHE A 127 4.62 39.49 13.20
CA PHE A 127 5.63 40.41 13.65
C PHE A 127 4.93 41.42 14.54
N ASP A 128 5.31 41.44 15.77
CA ASP A 128 5.34 42.62 16.63
C ASP A 128 6.75 42.88 17.08
#